data_10d71ff597173cf201e2e9dd38e6202e
#
_entry.id   10d71ff597173cf201e2e9dd38e6202e
#
_cell.length_a   1.000
_cell.length_b   1.000
_cell.length_c   1.000
_cell.angle_alpha   90.00
_cell.angle_beta   90.00
_cell.angle_gamma   90.00
#
_symmetry.space_group_name_H-M   'P 1'
#
loop_
_entity.id
_entity.type
_entity.pdbx_description
1 polymer ?
#
loop_
_entity_poly.entity_id
_entity_poly.type
_entity_poly.pdbx_seq_one_letter_code
_entity_poly.pdbx_strand_id
1 'polypeptide(L)'
;LLADQPWVAGVEIPYPGQLATQLDVLASHLSPHWDFNTITAIPGTMQNVWKDENFGLASPDEAGREAALAFTRRLCDDLDDLCDKAGRLLVGRVQLHSAPTRLANADAFKRSLEDVLGWDWCGATLVVEHCDAYIPGQNPEKGFLSLADEIDIVAELGVGIHLNWGRSAVEGRSAETAFEHVREAGERGVLDGIVFSGAGPEETQYGYSWIDGHLPAQADEPTSLMDAEQIGRCAQAAIAGGVEYLGAKVCVPKDASLEQRLAMLTGIYRACH
;
A
#
# COMPACT_ATOMS: atom_id res chain seq x y z
N LEU A 1 -16.44 -0.82 -16.33
CA LEU A 1 -16.58 -2.15 -15.70
C LEU A 1 -16.44 -2.05 -14.18
N LEU A 2 -15.31 -1.54 -13.63
CA LEU A 2 -15.16 -1.36 -12.18
C LEU A 2 -16.14 -0.32 -11.63
N ALA A 3 -16.33 0.79 -12.35
CA ALA A 3 -17.26 1.85 -11.95
C ALA A 3 -18.74 1.39 -11.90
N ASP A 4 -19.07 0.27 -12.52
CA ASP A 4 -20.41 -0.32 -12.50
C ASP A 4 -20.63 -1.28 -11.30
N GLN A 5 -19.57 -1.52 -10.52
CA GLN A 5 -19.62 -2.41 -9.35
C GLN A 5 -19.95 -1.60 -8.10
N PRO A 6 -21.06 -1.89 -7.41
CA PRO A 6 -21.49 -1.09 -6.26
C PRO A 6 -20.57 -1.23 -5.03
N TRP A 7 -19.73 -2.25 -5.01
CA TRP A 7 -18.77 -2.51 -3.95
C TRP A 7 -17.38 -1.87 -4.20
N VAL A 8 -17.15 -1.26 -5.38
CA VAL A 8 -15.90 -0.55 -5.68
C VAL A 8 -16.08 0.92 -5.33
N ALA A 9 -15.41 1.36 -4.28
CA ALA A 9 -15.43 2.74 -3.80
C ALA A 9 -14.24 3.58 -4.29
N GLY A 10 -13.25 2.95 -4.94
CA GLY A 10 -12.08 3.64 -5.46
C GLY A 10 -11.06 2.70 -6.08
N VAL A 11 -9.96 3.28 -6.52
CA VAL A 11 -8.80 2.58 -7.09
C VAL A 11 -7.51 3.08 -6.44
N GLU A 12 -6.49 2.23 -6.47
CA GLU A 12 -5.14 2.65 -6.10
C GLU A 12 -4.43 3.25 -7.31
N ILE A 13 -3.85 4.43 -7.12
CA ILE A 13 -3.15 5.23 -8.14
C ILE A 13 -1.65 5.18 -7.82
N PRO A 14 -0.82 4.54 -8.66
CA PRO A 14 0.62 4.50 -8.45
C PRO A 14 1.26 5.85 -8.76
N TYR A 15 2.13 6.34 -7.88
CA TYR A 15 2.90 7.56 -8.11
C TYR A 15 4.38 7.23 -8.46
N PRO A 16 4.98 7.91 -9.46
CA PRO A 16 4.45 9.06 -10.21
C PRO A 16 3.40 8.74 -11.29
N GLY A 17 3.43 7.60 -11.94
CA GLY A 17 2.41 7.10 -12.88
C GLY A 17 1.71 8.16 -13.73
N GLN A 18 0.41 7.98 -13.96
CA GLN A 18 -0.42 8.93 -14.70
C GLN A 18 -0.65 10.25 -13.95
N LEU A 19 -0.62 10.24 -12.63
CA LEU A 19 -0.78 11.46 -11.83
C LEU A 19 0.24 12.53 -12.24
N ALA A 20 1.51 12.15 -12.38
CA ALA A 20 2.58 13.07 -12.76
C ALA A 20 2.71 13.32 -14.28
N THR A 21 2.11 12.47 -15.13
CA THR A 21 2.41 12.51 -16.58
C THR A 21 1.20 12.69 -17.46
N GLN A 22 0.01 12.31 -17.02
CA GLN A 22 -1.23 12.28 -17.80
C GLN A 22 -2.45 12.65 -16.93
N LEU A 23 -2.34 13.76 -16.21
CA LEU A 23 -3.34 14.23 -15.25
C LEU A 23 -4.76 14.29 -15.83
N ASP A 24 -4.90 14.82 -17.07
CA ASP A 24 -6.18 14.92 -17.76
C ASP A 24 -6.83 13.57 -18.01
N VAL A 25 -6.02 12.59 -18.42
CA VAL A 25 -6.49 11.22 -18.67
C VAL A 25 -6.93 10.60 -17.35
N LEU A 26 -6.12 10.71 -16.30
CA LEU A 26 -6.45 10.19 -14.98
C LEU A 26 -7.77 10.79 -14.46
N ALA A 27 -7.87 12.12 -14.42
CA ALA A 27 -9.07 12.81 -13.93
C ALA A 27 -10.34 12.40 -14.68
N SER A 28 -10.26 12.18 -16.01
CA SER A 28 -11.40 11.78 -16.84
C SER A 28 -11.85 10.33 -16.63
N HIS A 29 -11.00 9.47 -16.08
CA HIS A 29 -11.29 8.04 -15.88
C HIS A 29 -11.68 7.69 -14.44
N LEU A 30 -11.42 8.57 -13.46
CA LEU A 30 -11.89 8.36 -12.09
C LEU A 30 -13.39 8.55 -12.00
N SER A 31 -14.10 7.51 -11.56
CA SER A 31 -15.55 7.56 -11.43
C SER A 31 -15.97 8.69 -10.48
N PRO A 32 -17.04 9.44 -10.81
CA PRO A 32 -17.58 10.46 -9.90
C PRO A 32 -18.14 9.88 -8.59
N HIS A 33 -18.34 8.57 -8.53
CA HIS A 33 -18.86 7.85 -7.35
C HIS A 33 -17.75 7.25 -6.49
N TRP A 34 -16.48 7.45 -6.85
CA TRP A 34 -15.35 6.93 -6.09
C TRP A 34 -14.81 8.01 -5.14
N ASP A 35 -15.06 7.82 -3.86
CA ASP A 35 -14.65 8.74 -2.80
C ASP A 35 -13.39 8.26 -2.05
N PHE A 36 -12.94 7.01 -2.33
CA PHE A 36 -11.83 6.35 -1.62
C PHE A 36 -10.66 5.96 -2.55
N ASN A 37 -10.36 6.78 -3.57
CA ASN A 37 -9.13 6.55 -4.30
C ASN A 37 -7.93 6.74 -3.37
N THR A 38 -6.93 5.89 -3.54
CA THR A 38 -5.69 5.92 -2.75
C THR A 38 -4.51 6.15 -3.66
N ILE A 39 -3.61 7.06 -3.30
CA ILE A 39 -2.31 7.18 -3.98
C ILE A 39 -1.28 6.36 -3.23
N THR A 40 -0.52 5.52 -3.94
CA THR A 40 0.63 4.83 -3.37
C THR A 40 1.95 5.37 -3.92
N ALA A 41 2.85 5.81 -3.04
CA ALA A 41 4.16 6.32 -3.41
C ALA A 41 5.21 5.22 -3.64
N ILE A 42 4.88 3.92 -3.35
CA ILE A 42 5.88 2.85 -3.37
C ILE A 42 6.62 2.69 -4.71
N PRO A 43 5.97 2.78 -5.89
CA PRO A 43 6.70 2.61 -7.15
C PRO A 43 7.79 3.65 -7.35
N GLY A 44 7.50 4.91 -7.07
CA GLY A 44 8.48 6.00 -7.19
C GLY A 44 9.53 5.95 -6.09
N THR A 45 9.14 5.57 -4.87
CA THR A 45 10.07 5.35 -3.76
C THR A 45 11.12 4.31 -4.14
N MET A 46 10.69 3.13 -4.61
CA MET A 46 11.62 2.07 -5.00
C MET A 46 12.49 2.44 -6.21
N GLN A 47 11.93 3.14 -7.20
CA GLN A 47 12.71 3.64 -8.34
C GLN A 47 13.85 4.56 -7.91
N ASN A 48 13.67 5.34 -6.83
CA ASN A 48 14.70 6.21 -6.29
C ASN A 48 15.66 5.44 -5.36
N VAL A 49 15.18 4.52 -4.52
CA VAL A 49 16.04 3.62 -3.71
C VAL A 49 17.00 2.81 -4.59
N TRP A 50 16.56 2.35 -5.76
CA TRP A 50 17.44 1.63 -6.71
C TRP A 50 18.53 2.50 -7.34
N LYS A 51 18.36 3.82 -7.33
CA LYS A 51 19.35 4.79 -7.84
C LYS A 51 20.26 5.29 -6.74
N ASP A 52 19.74 5.42 -5.53
CA ASP A 52 20.44 5.91 -4.34
C ASP A 52 19.94 5.12 -3.12
N GLU A 53 20.79 4.29 -2.55
CA GLU A 53 20.47 3.45 -1.40
C GLU A 53 20.12 4.24 -0.13
N ASN A 54 20.45 5.52 -0.07
CA ASN A 54 20.10 6.41 1.04
C ASN A 54 18.75 7.12 0.84
N PHE A 55 18.12 7.01 -0.32
CA PHE A 55 16.85 7.67 -0.59
C PHE A 55 15.72 7.10 0.26
N GLY A 56 15.09 7.91 1.10
CA GLY A 56 13.89 7.51 1.85
C GLY A 56 13.51 8.46 2.97
N LEU A 57 12.23 8.49 3.34
CA LEU A 57 11.75 9.30 4.47
C LEU A 57 12.33 8.84 5.81
N ALA A 58 12.75 7.57 5.93
CA ALA A 58 13.42 7.03 7.10
C ALA A 58 14.95 7.02 6.95
N SER A 59 15.52 7.76 6.01
CA SER A 59 16.97 7.78 5.82
C SER A 59 17.69 8.45 6.98
N PRO A 60 18.73 7.82 7.55
CA PRO A 60 19.63 8.46 8.48
C PRO A 60 20.59 9.45 7.78
N ASP A 61 20.76 9.33 6.46
CA ASP A 61 21.50 10.29 5.63
C ASP A 61 20.57 11.47 5.29
N GLU A 62 20.99 12.68 5.69
CA GLU A 62 20.14 13.86 5.55
C GLU A 62 19.88 14.23 4.09
N ALA A 63 20.86 14.03 3.19
CA ALA A 63 20.66 14.31 1.76
C ALA A 63 19.65 13.33 1.14
N GLY A 64 19.70 12.05 1.51
CA GLY A 64 18.74 11.02 1.11
C GLY A 64 17.32 11.31 1.64
N ARG A 65 17.21 11.79 2.88
CA ARG A 65 15.95 12.21 3.51
C ARG A 65 15.36 13.44 2.81
N GLU A 66 16.17 14.48 2.56
CA GLU A 66 15.74 15.68 1.84
C GLU A 66 15.27 15.36 0.40
N ALA A 67 15.98 14.46 -0.29
CA ALA A 67 15.57 14.00 -1.62
C ALA A 67 14.20 13.29 -1.59
N ALA A 68 13.92 12.50 -0.54
CA ALA A 68 12.64 11.85 -0.35
C ALA A 68 11.53 12.85 0.01
N LEU A 69 11.80 13.84 0.85
CA LEU A 69 10.88 14.93 1.13
C LEU A 69 10.56 15.74 -0.13
N ALA A 70 11.55 16.04 -0.96
CA ALA A 70 11.34 16.72 -2.23
C ALA A 70 10.49 15.89 -3.22
N PHE A 71 10.66 14.56 -3.23
CA PHE A 71 9.80 13.66 -4.00
C PHE A 71 8.35 13.66 -3.47
N THR A 72 8.20 13.61 -2.16
CA THR A 72 6.88 13.63 -1.49
C THR A 72 6.18 14.99 -1.69
N ARG A 73 6.94 16.10 -1.73
CA ARG A 73 6.39 17.41 -2.05
C ARG A 73 5.83 17.46 -3.46
N ARG A 74 6.54 16.92 -4.45
CA ARG A 74 6.01 16.83 -5.82
C ARG A 74 4.73 16.00 -5.90
N LEU A 75 4.62 14.91 -5.12
CA LEU A 75 3.38 14.15 -5.03
C LEU A 75 2.24 15.03 -4.49
N CYS A 76 2.51 15.82 -3.45
CA CYS A 76 1.55 16.73 -2.85
C CYS A 76 1.07 17.78 -3.88
N ASP A 77 2.00 18.38 -4.62
CA ASP A 77 1.71 19.37 -5.64
C ASP A 77 0.89 18.76 -6.81
N ASP A 78 1.26 17.55 -7.27
CA ASP A 78 0.52 16.83 -8.33
C ASP A 78 -0.91 16.43 -7.86
N LEU A 79 -1.10 16.15 -6.56
CA LEU A 79 -2.42 15.90 -5.99
C LEU A 79 -3.28 17.17 -5.97
N ASP A 80 -2.70 18.31 -5.61
CA ASP A 80 -3.38 19.60 -5.63
C ASP A 80 -3.85 19.96 -7.04
N ASP A 81 -2.98 19.78 -8.04
CA ASP A 81 -3.32 19.94 -9.46
C ASP A 81 -4.48 19.01 -9.90
N LEU A 82 -4.52 17.78 -9.38
CA LEU A 82 -5.61 16.84 -9.66
C LEU A 82 -6.94 17.32 -9.05
N CYS A 83 -6.91 17.81 -7.80
CA CYS A 83 -8.08 18.33 -7.11
C CYS A 83 -8.62 19.58 -7.79
N ASP A 84 -7.75 20.52 -8.14
CA ASP A 84 -8.11 21.74 -8.86
C ASP A 84 -8.77 21.42 -10.19
N LYS A 85 -8.20 20.48 -10.94
CA LYS A 85 -8.74 20.06 -12.21
C LYS A 85 -10.11 19.39 -12.11
N ALA A 86 -10.28 18.56 -11.09
CA ALA A 86 -11.53 17.83 -10.86
C ALA A 86 -12.61 18.70 -10.20
N GLY A 87 -12.22 19.78 -9.53
CA GLY A 87 -13.12 20.62 -8.75
C GLY A 87 -13.74 19.92 -7.54
N ARG A 88 -13.16 18.81 -7.10
CA ARG A 88 -13.60 18.02 -5.95
C ARG A 88 -12.48 17.17 -5.36
N LEU A 89 -12.64 16.76 -4.11
CA LEU A 89 -11.79 15.75 -3.49
C LEU A 89 -11.94 14.42 -4.26
N LEU A 90 -10.83 13.88 -4.72
CA LEU A 90 -10.77 12.61 -5.46
C LEU A 90 -10.02 11.52 -4.71
N VAL A 91 -9.12 11.89 -3.81
CA VAL A 91 -8.21 11.00 -3.12
C VAL A 91 -8.51 11.05 -1.63
N GLY A 92 -8.83 9.90 -1.05
CA GLY A 92 -9.10 9.78 0.39
C GLY A 92 -7.83 9.49 1.19
N ARG A 93 -6.87 8.77 0.60
CA ARG A 93 -5.64 8.34 1.29
C ARG A 93 -4.39 8.53 0.42
N VAL A 94 -3.28 8.90 1.06
CA VAL A 94 -1.94 8.90 0.46
C VAL A 94 -1.04 8.01 1.30
N GLN A 95 -0.51 6.96 0.69
CA GLN A 95 0.37 5.99 1.33
C GLN A 95 1.83 6.43 1.22
N LEU A 96 2.47 6.64 2.37
CA LEU A 96 3.90 6.90 2.52
C LEU A 96 4.61 5.66 3.06
N HIS A 97 5.94 5.59 2.90
CA HIS A 97 6.72 4.39 3.17
C HIS A 97 8.01 4.72 3.92
N SER A 98 8.44 3.83 4.79
CA SER A 98 9.61 3.98 5.66
C SER A 98 10.93 3.53 4.99
N ALA A 99 11.11 3.83 3.68
CA ALA A 99 12.38 3.61 3.00
C ALA A 99 13.53 4.40 3.68
N PRO A 100 14.78 4.00 3.54
CA PRO A 100 15.36 3.09 2.54
C PRO A 100 15.51 1.64 3.01
N THR A 101 15.84 0.77 2.05
CA THR A 101 16.14 -0.65 2.29
C THR A 101 17.30 -0.82 3.27
N ARG A 102 17.09 -1.59 4.35
CA ARG A 102 18.11 -1.95 5.37
C ARG A 102 18.71 -0.80 6.19
N LEU A 103 18.53 0.43 5.75
CA LEU A 103 19.13 1.61 6.40
C LEU A 103 18.07 2.45 7.13
N ALA A 104 16.80 2.08 7.05
CA ALA A 104 15.70 2.83 7.66
C ALA A 104 15.93 3.06 9.17
N ASN A 105 15.67 4.28 9.62
CA ASN A 105 15.82 4.73 10.99
C ASN A 105 14.52 5.35 11.49
N ALA A 106 14.03 4.91 12.63
CA ALA A 106 12.75 5.32 13.21
C ALA A 106 12.69 6.82 13.51
N ASP A 107 13.75 7.40 14.11
CA ASP A 107 13.77 8.82 14.42
C ASP A 107 13.78 9.71 13.16
N ALA A 108 14.47 9.27 12.10
CA ALA A 108 14.46 9.97 10.81
C ALA A 108 13.08 9.91 10.17
N PHE A 109 12.41 8.76 10.24
CA PHE A 109 11.05 8.59 9.71
C PHE A 109 10.04 9.48 10.44
N LYS A 110 10.10 9.49 11.78
CA LYS A 110 9.24 10.35 12.59
C LYS A 110 9.39 11.83 12.20
N ARG A 111 10.64 12.35 12.13
CA ARG A 111 10.88 13.73 11.68
C ARG A 111 10.30 14.02 10.30
N SER A 112 10.46 13.09 9.36
CA SER A 112 9.92 13.25 8.02
C SER A 112 8.39 13.25 8.01
N LEU A 113 7.74 12.41 8.82
CA LEU A 113 6.28 12.43 8.95
C LEU A 113 5.79 13.73 9.58
N GLU A 114 6.47 14.25 10.62
CA GLU A 114 6.16 15.54 11.23
C GLU A 114 6.22 16.68 10.18
N ASP A 115 7.25 16.68 9.31
CA ASP A 115 7.38 17.64 8.22
C ASP A 115 6.19 17.56 7.24
N VAL A 116 5.86 16.36 6.74
CA VAL A 116 4.85 16.18 5.69
C VAL A 116 3.41 16.31 6.20
N LEU A 117 3.16 16.04 7.48
CA LEU A 117 1.86 16.26 8.12
C LEU A 117 1.47 17.74 8.19
N GLY A 118 2.45 18.63 8.15
CA GLY A 118 2.23 20.06 8.10
C GLY A 118 1.83 20.62 6.73
N TRP A 119 1.76 19.78 5.68
CA TRP A 119 1.43 20.21 4.32
C TRP A 119 -0.07 20.12 4.06
N ASP A 120 -0.55 20.89 3.06
CA ASP A 120 -1.92 20.75 2.57
C ASP A 120 -2.00 19.58 1.58
N TRP A 121 -2.78 18.56 1.91
CA TRP A 121 -2.98 17.37 1.11
C TRP A 121 -4.35 17.37 0.40
N CYS A 122 -4.93 18.55 0.17
CA CYS A 122 -6.22 18.68 -0.50
C CYS A 122 -7.33 17.83 0.16
N GLY A 123 -7.29 17.71 1.51
CA GLY A 123 -8.23 16.91 2.29
C GLY A 123 -7.97 15.40 2.32
N ALA A 124 -6.96 14.89 1.64
CA ALA A 124 -6.57 13.50 1.76
C ALA A 124 -5.86 13.22 3.10
N THR A 125 -6.09 12.04 3.66
CA THR A 125 -5.41 11.58 4.89
C THR A 125 -4.11 10.87 4.53
N LEU A 126 -3.02 11.22 5.21
CA LEU A 126 -1.77 10.48 5.13
C LEU A 126 -1.86 9.20 5.93
N VAL A 127 -1.34 8.12 5.38
CA VAL A 127 -1.18 6.83 6.04
C VAL A 127 0.20 6.26 5.74
N VAL A 128 0.71 5.42 6.63
CA VAL A 128 1.92 4.63 6.38
C VAL A 128 1.51 3.26 5.84
N GLU A 129 1.90 2.91 4.62
CA GLU A 129 1.73 1.55 4.13
C GLU A 129 2.94 0.72 4.56
N HIS A 130 2.71 -0.23 5.47
CA HIS A 130 3.75 -1.16 5.89
C HIS A 130 4.21 -2.04 4.72
N CYS A 131 5.51 -2.09 4.52
CA CYS A 131 6.17 -3.01 3.60
C CYS A 131 6.97 -4.03 4.40
N ASP A 132 7.43 -5.11 3.73
CA ASP A 132 8.24 -6.11 4.40
C ASP A 132 9.46 -5.46 5.09
N ALA A 133 9.65 -5.76 6.37
CA ALA A 133 10.75 -5.25 7.17
C ALA A 133 12.08 -5.91 6.81
N TYR A 134 13.16 -5.24 7.16
CA TYR A 134 14.49 -5.84 7.08
C TYR A 134 14.70 -6.87 8.20
N ILE A 135 14.80 -8.14 7.80
CA ILE A 135 15.13 -9.25 8.69
C ILE A 135 16.54 -9.75 8.38
N PRO A 136 17.49 -9.72 9.34
CA PRO A 136 18.84 -10.22 9.13
C PRO A 136 18.85 -11.68 8.63
N GLY A 137 19.58 -11.94 7.56
CA GLY A 137 19.67 -13.28 6.95
C GLY A 137 18.58 -13.62 5.96
N GLN A 138 17.56 -12.77 5.80
CA GLN A 138 16.54 -12.87 4.77
C GLN A 138 16.77 -11.83 3.67
N ASN A 139 16.47 -12.22 2.43
CA ASN A 139 16.50 -11.29 1.30
C ASN A 139 15.14 -10.56 1.24
N PRO A 140 15.05 -9.28 1.59
CA PRO A 140 13.79 -8.55 1.59
C PRO A 140 13.40 -8.11 0.19
N GLU A 141 12.11 -7.85 -0.02
CA GLU A 141 11.62 -7.15 -1.20
C GLU A 141 11.75 -5.63 -1.08
N LYS A 142 11.47 -5.10 0.10
CA LYS A 142 11.63 -3.68 0.45
C LYS A 142 12.64 -3.49 1.59
N GLY A 143 12.51 -4.26 2.68
CA GLY A 143 13.44 -4.24 3.81
C GLY A 143 13.45 -2.91 4.57
N PHE A 144 12.26 -2.39 4.87
CA PHE A 144 12.06 -1.11 5.55
C PHE A 144 12.03 -1.25 7.07
N LEU A 145 11.40 -0.33 7.79
CA LEU A 145 11.22 -0.42 9.25
C LEU A 145 10.36 -1.62 9.64
N SER A 146 10.53 -2.09 10.87
CA SER A 146 9.62 -3.07 11.46
C SER A 146 8.22 -2.48 11.64
N LEU A 147 7.19 -3.34 11.60
CA LEU A 147 5.83 -2.90 11.89
C LEU A 147 5.72 -2.28 13.29
N ALA A 148 6.42 -2.82 14.27
CA ALA A 148 6.40 -2.29 15.64
C ALA A 148 6.95 -0.85 15.71
N ASP A 149 8.06 -0.56 15.02
CA ASP A 149 8.62 0.80 14.96
C ASP A 149 7.65 1.77 14.25
N GLU A 150 7.03 1.32 13.15
CA GLU A 150 6.04 2.13 12.43
C GLU A 150 4.81 2.40 13.30
N ILE A 151 4.27 1.38 13.99
CA ILE A 151 3.14 1.51 14.91
C ILE A 151 3.42 2.54 16.00
N ASP A 152 4.60 2.48 16.63
CA ASP A 152 4.95 3.41 17.71
C ASP A 152 5.00 4.85 17.21
N ILE A 153 5.56 5.07 16.02
CA ILE A 153 5.66 6.41 15.39
C ILE A 153 4.27 6.93 15.01
N VAL A 154 3.47 6.14 14.31
CA VAL A 154 2.17 6.59 13.81
C VAL A 154 1.15 6.79 14.95
N ALA A 155 1.23 5.98 16.01
CA ALA A 155 0.38 6.16 17.20
C ALA A 155 0.67 7.49 17.90
N GLU A 156 1.93 7.93 17.95
CA GLU A 156 2.30 9.21 18.53
C GLU A 156 1.84 10.41 17.67
N LEU A 157 1.86 10.24 16.34
CA LEU A 157 1.54 11.29 15.38
C LEU A 157 0.07 11.33 14.98
N GLY A 158 -0.74 10.36 15.38
CA GLY A 158 -2.15 10.25 14.98
C GLY A 158 -2.34 9.89 13.51
N VAL A 159 -1.40 9.13 12.93
CA VAL A 159 -1.43 8.63 11.55
C VAL A 159 -1.91 7.19 11.55
N GLY A 160 -2.58 6.76 10.48
CA GLY A 160 -3.01 5.36 10.31
C GLY A 160 -1.96 4.49 9.61
N ILE A 161 -2.08 3.17 9.80
CA ILE A 161 -1.32 2.16 9.04
C ILE A 161 -2.23 1.47 8.03
N HIS A 162 -1.76 1.35 6.80
CA HIS A 162 -2.24 0.41 5.81
C HIS A 162 -1.36 -0.84 5.79
N LEU A 163 -1.99 -2.00 5.84
CA LEU A 163 -1.31 -3.28 5.67
C LEU A 163 -1.53 -3.83 4.26
N ASN A 164 -0.51 -4.47 3.72
CA ASN A 164 -0.61 -5.28 2.51
C ASN A 164 -0.40 -6.74 2.91
N TRP A 165 -1.44 -7.55 2.75
CA TRP A 165 -1.44 -8.97 3.16
C TRP A 165 -0.22 -9.72 2.63
N GLY A 166 0.09 -9.54 1.33
CA GLY A 166 1.20 -10.23 0.68
C GLY A 166 2.55 -9.80 1.22
N ARG A 167 2.75 -8.51 1.50
CA ARG A 167 4.01 -8.01 2.07
C ARG A 167 4.24 -8.52 3.48
N SER A 168 3.19 -8.56 4.30
CA SER A 168 3.27 -9.20 5.62
C SER A 168 3.61 -10.70 5.50
N ALA A 169 2.97 -11.41 4.55
CA ALA A 169 3.28 -12.82 4.30
C ALA A 169 4.71 -13.02 3.77
N VAL A 170 5.23 -12.11 2.93
CA VAL A 170 6.63 -12.11 2.47
C VAL A 170 7.59 -11.89 3.63
N GLU A 171 7.31 -10.96 4.53
CA GLU A 171 8.14 -10.68 5.70
C GLU A 171 8.33 -11.93 6.57
N GLY A 172 7.24 -12.52 7.03
CA GLY A 172 7.28 -13.68 7.93
C GLY A 172 7.40 -15.03 7.22
N ARG A 173 7.42 -15.06 5.87
CA ARG A 173 7.35 -16.30 5.08
C ARG A 173 6.16 -17.20 5.51
N SER A 174 5.03 -16.56 5.84
CA SER A 174 3.85 -17.22 6.39
C SER A 174 2.58 -16.39 6.20
N ALA A 175 1.46 -17.04 5.91
CA ALA A 175 0.13 -16.41 5.93
C ALA A 175 -0.26 -15.92 7.35
N GLU A 176 0.22 -16.59 8.41
CA GLU A 176 -0.07 -16.21 9.80
C GLU A 176 0.47 -14.83 10.13
N THR A 177 1.63 -14.44 9.58
CA THR A 177 2.20 -13.11 9.81
C THR A 177 1.27 -11.99 9.36
N ALA A 178 0.55 -12.18 8.24
CA ALA A 178 -0.41 -11.19 7.79
C ALA A 178 -1.56 -10.99 8.81
N PHE A 179 -2.03 -12.07 9.42
CA PHE A 179 -3.05 -11.98 10.47
C PHE A 179 -2.50 -11.36 11.76
N GLU A 180 -1.29 -11.74 12.16
CA GLU A 180 -0.62 -11.18 13.35
C GLU A 180 -0.43 -9.66 13.20
N HIS A 181 -0.01 -9.19 12.03
CA HIS A 181 0.14 -7.77 11.74
C HIS A 181 -1.21 -7.02 11.81
N VAL A 182 -2.28 -7.59 11.23
CA VAL A 182 -3.63 -7.01 11.33
C VAL A 182 -4.07 -6.88 12.78
N ARG A 183 -3.85 -7.94 13.57
CA ARG A 183 -4.21 -7.94 14.97
C ARG A 183 -3.40 -6.92 15.76
N GLU A 184 -2.09 -6.87 15.58
CA GLU A 184 -1.19 -5.95 16.29
C GLU A 184 -1.56 -4.48 16.01
N ALA A 185 -1.70 -4.09 14.74
CA ALA A 185 -2.08 -2.73 14.38
C ALA A 185 -3.51 -2.39 14.85
N GLY A 186 -4.42 -3.37 14.80
CA GLY A 186 -5.80 -3.22 15.31
C GLY A 186 -5.86 -3.05 16.84
N GLU A 187 -5.14 -3.85 17.61
CA GLU A 187 -5.06 -3.75 19.07
C GLU A 187 -4.44 -2.42 19.52
N ARG A 188 -3.55 -1.85 18.72
CA ARG A 188 -2.94 -0.53 18.97
C ARG A 188 -3.81 0.63 18.48
N GLY A 189 -4.93 0.34 17.79
CA GLY A 189 -5.87 1.35 17.30
C GLY A 189 -5.33 2.23 16.18
N VAL A 190 -4.34 1.75 15.43
CA VAL A 190 -3.70 2.49 14.32
C VAL A 190 -4.00 1.90 12.94
N LEU A 191 -4.66 0.74 12.85
CA LEU A 191 -5.01 0.14 11.56
C LEU A 191 -6.08 0.98 10.86
N ASP A 192 -5.75 1.55 9.68
CA ASP A 192 -6.66 2.33 8.85
C ASP A 192 -7.19 1.51 7.66
N GLY A 193 -6.42 0.54 7.17
CA GLY A 193 -6.85 -0.30 6.05
C GLY A 193 -5.98 -1.52 5.80
N ILE A 194 -6.54 -2.44 4.99
CA ILE A 194 -5.79 -3.61 4.49
C ILE A 194 -6.05 -3.82 3.00
N VAL A 195 -4.98 -4.17 2.27
CA VAL A 195 -5.01 -4.56 0.86
C VAL A 195 -4.68 -6.03 0.73
N PHE A 196 -5.59 -6.81 0.14
CA PHE A 196 -5.40 -8.22 -0.17
C PHE A 196 -4.62 -8.39 -1.47
N SER A 197 -3.44 -8.93 -1.36
CA SER A 197 -2.46 -9.18 -2.41
C SER A 197 -1.74 -10.47 -2.03
N GLY A 198 -1.74 -11.48 -2.90
CA GLY A 198 -1.20 -12.80 -2.57
C GLY A 198 0.33 -12.83 -2.60
N ALA A 199 0.87 -13.82 -1.91
CA ALA A 199 2.28 -14.21 -1.92
C ALA A 199 2.41 -15.73 -1.72
N GLY A 200 3.55 -16.31 -2.05
CA GLY A 200 3.79 -17.74 -1.87
C GLY A 200 5.24 -18.15 -2.05
N PRO A 201 5.57 -19.38 -1.61
CA PRO A 201 6.94 -19.90 -1.59
C PRO A 201 7.44 -20.42 -2.96
N GLU A 202 6.58 -20.43 -3.98
CA GLU A 202 6.91 -21.02 -5.27
C GLU A 202 7.18 -19.95 -6.34
N GLU A 203 7.98 -20.30 -7.35
CA GLU A 203 8.11 -19.53 -8.57
C GLU A 203 6.86 -19.74 -9.43
N THR A 204 6.32 -18.65 -9.98
CA THR A 204 5.11 -18.64 -10.80
C THR A 204 5.31 -17.79 -12.06
N GLN A 205 4.30 -17.70 -12.91
CA GLN A 205 4.30 -16.75 -14.04
C GLN A 205 4.42 -15.28 -13.59
N TYR A 206 4.20 -14.99 -12.31
CA TYR A 206 4.23 -13.64 -11.73
C TYR A 206 5.58 -13.29 -11.09
N GLY A 207 6.48 -14.27 -10.95
CA GLY A 207 7.84 -14.04 -10.48
C GLY A 207 8.40 -15.16 -9.60
N TYR A 208 9.52 -14.88 -8.97
CA TYR A 208 10.25 -15.83 -8.13
C TYR A 208 9.58 -16.06 -6.77
N SER A 209 10.04 -17.08 -6.06
CA SER A 209 9.60 -17.44 -4.70
C SER A 209 9.64 -16.24 -3.75
N TRP A 210 8.51 -15.96 -3.10
CA TRP A 210 8.34 -14.83 -2.15
C TRP A 210 8.54 -13.44 -2.75
N ILE A 211 8.32 -13.27 -4.05
CA ILE A 211 8.28 -11.94 -4.66
C ILE A 211 7.09 -11.14 -4.12
N ASP A 212 7.25 -9.83 -3.95
CA ASP A 212 6.12 -8.88 -3.82
C ASP A 212 5.47 -8.67 -5.20
N GLY A 213 4.94 -9.76 -5.75
CA GLY A 213 4.39 -9.83 -7.11
C GLY A 213 2.87 -9.76 -7.17
N HIS A 214 2.22 -9.49 -6.04
CA HIS A 214 0.76 -9.41 -5.96
C HIS A 214 0.06 -10.63 -6.58
N LEU A 215 0.41 -11.84 -6.11
CA LEU A 215 -0.23 -13.05 -6.60
C LEU A 215 -1.75 -12.96 -6.47
N PRO A 216 -2.51 -13.61 -7.37
CA PRO A 216 -3.93 -13.83 -7.19
C PRO A 216 -4.24 -14.58 -5.88
N ALA A 217 -5.52 -14.62 -5.49
CA ALA A 217 -5.96 -15.52 -4.45
C ALA A 217 -5.74 -16.99 -4.86
N GLN A 218 -5.66 -17.90 -3.90
CA GLN A 218 -5.37 -19.32 -4.13
C GLN A 218 -6.32 -19.98 -5.13
N ALA A 219 -7.56 -19.52 -5.21
CA ALA A 219 -8.54 -20.03 -6.19
C ALA A 219 -8.13 -19.78 -7.65
N ASP A 220 -7.32 -18.73 -7.91
CA ASP A 220 -6.86 -18.33 -9.23
C ASP A 220 -5.36 -18.65 -9.46
N GLU A 221 -4.58 -18.77 -8.38
CA GLU A 221 -3.18 -19.18 -8.36
C GLU A 221 -2.94 -20.15 -7.19
N PRO A 222 -2.95 -21.47 -7.46
CA PRO A 222 -2.93 -22.50 -6.40
C PRO A 222 -1.73 -22.46 -5.45
N THR A 223 -0.63 -21.81 -5.84
CA THR A 223 0.59 -21.66 -5.01
C THR A 223 0.52 -20.46 -4.06
N SER A 224 -0.48 -19.60 -4.23
CA SER A 224 -0.72 -18.47 -3.33
C SER A 224 -1.20 -18.95 -1.96
N LEU A 225 -0.61 -18.40 -0.91
CA LEU A 225 -1.05 -18.64 0.47
C LEU A 225 -2.31 -17.89 0.84
N MET A 226 -2.77 -16.95 0.00
CA MET A 226 -3.95 -16.12 0.23
C MET A 226 -5.22 -16.84 -0.23
N ASP A 227 -5.73 -17.75 0.60
CA ASP A 227 -7.02 -18.41 0.39
C ASP A 227 -8.19 -17.60 0.97
N ALA A 228 -9.42 -18.09 0.76
CA ALA A 228 -10.63 -17.42 1.24
C ALA A 228 -10.71 -17.37 2.77
N GLU A 229 -10.18 -18.37 3.48
CA GLU A 229 -10.14 -18.41 4.94
C GLU A 229 -9.21 -17.31 5.50
N GLN A 230 -8.01 -17.19 4.93
CA GLN A 230 -7.03 -16.17 5.31
C GLN A 230 -7.55 -14.76 5.03
N ILE A 231 -8.19 -14.54 3.87
CA ILE A 231 -8.82 -13.26 3.53
C ILE A 231 -9.92 -12.94 4.55
N GLY A 232 -10.86 -13.85 4.79
CA GLY A 232 -11.98 -13.65 5.70
C GLY A 232 -11.53 -13.39 7.13
N ARG A 233 -10.55 -14.14 7.61
CA ARG A 233 -9.96 -14.00 8.96
C ARG A 233 -9.34 -12.60 9.17
N CYS A 234 -8.54 -12.14 8.22
CA CYS A 234 -7.92 -10.81 8.27
C CYS A 234 -8.96 -9.69 8.12
N ALA A 235 -9.92 -9.83 7.19
CA ALA A 235 -10.99 -8.86 7.00
C ALA A 235 -11.86 -8.70 8.24
N GLN A 236 -12.27 -9.80 8.88
CA GLN A 236 -13.06 -9.78 10.10
C GLN A 236 -12.30 -9.12 11.26
N ALA A 237 -11.01 -9.41 11.42
CA ALA A 237 -10.18 -8.78 12.45
C ALA A 237 -10.05 -7.27 12.21
N ALA A 238 -9.83 -6.86 10.96
CA ALA A 238 -9.73 -5.44 10.58
C ALA A 238 -11.06 -4.70 10.82
N ILE A 239 -12.18 -5.26 10.38
CA ILE A 239 -13.52 -4.66 10.58
C ILE A 239 -13.87 -4.57 12.07
N ALA A 240 -13.54 -5.59 12.87
CA ALA A 240 -13.73 -5.55 14.32
C ALA A 240 -12.88 -4.45 14.98
N GLY A 241 -11.74 -4.10 14.39
CA GLY A 241 -10.89 -2.97 14.77
C GLY A 241 -11.39 -1.59 14.28
N GLY A 242 -12.52 -1.54 13.56
CA GLY A 242 -13.11 -0.29 13.06
C GLY A 242 -12.62 0.15 11.68
N VAL A 243 -11.94 -0.73 10.94
CA VAL A 243 -11.44 -0.42 9.59
C VAL A 243 -12.57 -0.43 8.57
N GLU A 244 -12.63 0.63 7.77
CA GLU A 244 -13.59 0.77 6.66
C GLU A 244 -12.93 0.52 5.28
N TYR A 245 -11.61 0.60 5.18
CA TYR A 245 -10.86 0.43 3.93
C TYR A 245 -10.37 -1.02 3.77
N LEU A 246 -11.02 -1.75 2.86
CA LEU A 246 -10.56 -3.06 2.38
C LEU A 246 -10.27 -2.96 0.89
N GLY A 247 -9.06 -3.30 0.47
CA GLY A 247 -8.63 -3.25 -0.91
C GLY A 247 -8.22 -4.61 -1.46
N ALA A 248 -8.14 -4.73 -2.79
CA ALA A 248 -7.56 -5.88 -3.47
C ALA A 248 -6.62 -5.41 -4.57
N LYS A 249 -5.43 -6.00 -4.63
CA LYS A 249 -4.38 -5.69 -5.59
C LYS A 249 -3.72 -6.98 -6.04
N VAL A 250 -4.12 -7.49 -7.20
CA VAL A 250 -3.61 -8.76 -7.71
C VAL A 250 -3.19 -8.66 -9.17
N CYS A 251 -2.10 -9.34 -9.52
CA CYS A 251 -1.75 -9.62 -10.90
C CYS A 251 -2.80 -10.52 -11.55
N VAL A 252 -2.89 -10.48 -12.86
CA VAL A 252 -3.82 -11.28 -13.63
C VAL A 252 -3.07 -12.01 -14.74
N PRO A 253 -3.54 -13.19 -15.21
CA PRO A 253 -2.98 -13.83 -16.39
C PRO A 253 -2.97 -12.88 -17.59
N LYS A 254 -1.95 -13.00 -18.42
CA LYS A 254 -1.68 -12.07 -19.53
C LYS A 254 -2.84 -11.97 -20.52
N ASP A 255 -3.53 -13.08 -20.73
CA ASP A 255 -4.66 -13.28 -21.63
C ASP A 255 -6.03 -13.23 -20.95
N ALA A 256 -6.07 -12.90 -19.63
CA ALA A 256 -7.33 -12.83 -18.91
C ALA A 256 -8.26 -11.75 -19.49
N SER A 257 -9.52 -12.13 -19.77
CA SER A 257 -10.56 -11.20 -20.19
C SER A 257 -10.91 -10.22 -19.08
N LEU A 258 -11.60 -9.14 -19.40
CA LEU A 258 -12.07 -8.17 -18.39
C LEU A 258 -13.01 -8.81 -17.37
N GLU A 259 -13.85 -9.76 -17.80
CA GLU A 259 -14.76 -10.51 -16.94
C GLU A 259 -13.99 -11.41 -15.97
N GLN A 260 -12.93 -12.08 -16.44
CA GLN A 260 -12.06 -12.90 -15.58
C GLN A 260 -11.35 -12.03 -14.54
N ARG A 261 -10.79 -10.88 -14.95
CA ARG A 261 -10.16 -9.93 -14.01
C ARG A 261 -11.14 -9.43 -12.95
N LEU A 262 -12.36 -9.12 -13.35
CA LEU A 262 -13.42 -8.73 -12.40
C LEU A 262 -13.80 -9.89 -11.48
N ALA A 263 -13.86 -11.13 -12.00
CA ALA A 263 -14.21 -12.32 -11.20
C ALA A 263 -13.16 -12.56 -10.10
N MET A 264 -11.86 -12.39 -10.39
CA MET A 264 -10.78 -12.51 -9.40
C MET A 264 -10.96 -11.50 -8.24
N LEU A 265 -11.20 -10.23 -8.57
CA LEU A 265 -11.49 -9.20 -7.55
C LEU A 265 -12.78 -9.49 -6.77
N THR A 266 -13.81 -9.97 -7.47
CA THR A 266 -15.09 -10.35 -6.84
C THR A 266 -14.93 -11.52 -5.88
N GLY A 267 -14.03 -12.47 -6.19
CA GLY A 267 -13.68 -13.59 -5.31
C GLY A 267 -13.12 -13.09 -3.98
N ILE A 268 -12.17 -12.15 -4.03
CA ILE A 268 -11.59 -11.52 -2.84
C ILE A 268 -12.66 -10.75 -2.06
N TYR A 269 -13.45 -9.91 -2.75
CA TYR A 269 -14.55 -9.17 -2.12
C TYR A 269 -15.51 -10.09 -1.34
N ARG A 270 -15.92 -11.23 -1.94
CA ARG A 270 -16.80 -12.20 -1.29
C ARG A 270 -16.15 -12.89 -0.09
N ALA A 271 -14.85 -13.10 -0.13
CA ALA A 271 -14.12 -13.70 0.99
C ALA A 271 -13.97 -12.73 2.18
N CYS A 272 -14.07 -11.41 1.96
CA CYS A 272 -14.08 -10.41 3.02
C CYS A 272 -15.41 -10.34 3.78
N HIS A 273 -16.50 -10.90 3.22
CA HIS A 273 -17.87 -10.78 3.72
C HIS A 273 -18.53 -12.13 3.95
#